data_741c06ae862875ff7a0f2a99ff642703
#
_entry.id   741c06ae862875ff7a0f2a99ff642703
#
_cell.length_a   1.000
_cell.length_b   1.000
_cell.length_c   1.000
_cell.angle_alpha   90.00
_cell.angle_beta   90.00
_cell.angle_gamma   90.00
#
_symmetry.space_group_name_H-M   'P 1'
#
loop_
_entity.id
_entity.type
_entity.pdbx_description
1 polymer ?
#
loop_
_entity_poly.entity_id
_entity_poly.type
_entity_poly.pdbx_seq_one_letter_code
_entity_poly.pdbx_strand_id
1 'polypeptide(L)'
;ALKESDKDEILKVADRKKEVQRRCAEADQQIERLQKELAAVQKYKKKTYENYVDGVLDKEEYLSYKAEYEKQDKDIRAKIQLAEQEKDSFGEAEESYENWIEKFIKYGTLSEVTREIVTELIEKIVVNGDKSIDIVFKYQSPYPVEKQAV
;
A
#
# COMPACT_ATOMS: atom_id res chain seq x y z
N ALA A 1 -34.77 6.43 4.85
CA ALA A 1 -34.42 5.19 4.13
C ALA A 1 -33.28 5.50 3.19
N LEU A 2 -32.16 4.79 3.31
CA LEU A 2 -31.03 4.88 2.39
C LEU A 2 -31.51 4.56 0.97
N LYS A 3 -31.11 5.38 0.00
CA LYS A 3 -31.41 5.13 -1.42
C LYS A 3 -30.69 3.87 -1.87
N GLU A 4 -31.22 3.18 -2.88
CA GLU A 4 -30.64 1.95 -3.44
C GLU A 4 -29.18 2.17 -3.91
N SER A 5 -28.89 3.34 -4.46
CA SER A 5 -27.53 3.76 -4.86
C SER A 5 -26.55 3.84 -3.69
N ASP A 6 -27.02 4.19 -2.49
CA ASP A 6 -26.17 4.29 -1.29
C ASP A 6 -25.79 2.90 -0.76
N LYS A 7 -26.67 1.92 -0.94
CA LYS A 7 -26.40 0.52 -0.60
C LYS A 7 -25.35 -0.11 -1.52
N ASP A 8 -25.44 0.18 -2.81
CA ASP A 8 -24.46 -0.31 -3.79
C ASP A 8 -23.05 0.28 -3.55
N GLU A 9 -22.98 1.53 -3.12
CA GLU A 9 -21.70 2.14 -2.75
C GLU A 9 -21.12 1.53 -1.47
N ILE A 10 -21.95 1.30 -0.45
CA ILE A 10 -21.53 0.63 0.79
C ILE A 10 -21.02 -0.80 0.51
N LEU A 11 -21.67 -1.53 -0.39
CA LEU A 11 -21.21 -2.87 -0.80
C LEU A 11 -19.87 -2.82 -1.51
N LYS A 12 -19.67 -1.89 -2.44
CA LYS A 12 -18.38 -1.68 -3.13
C LYS A 12 -17.25 -1.35 -2.15
N VAL A 13 -17.56 -0.59 -1.11
CA VAL A 13 -16.63 -0.28 -0.01
C VAL A 13 -16.21 -1.54 0.73
N ALA A 14 -17.18 -2.35 1.15
CA ALA A 14 -16.91 -3.58 1.88
C ALA A 14 -16.07 -4.56 1.05
N ASP A 15 -16.32 -4.66 -0.24
CA ASP A 15 -15.55 -5.50 -1.15
C ASP A 15 -14.12 -5.01 -1.34
N ARG A 16 -13.92 -3.69 -1.43
CA ARG A 16 -12.58 -3.08 -1.50
C ARG A 16 -11.79 -3.31 -0.22
N LYS A 17 -12.42 -3.15 0.94
CA LYS A 17 -11.78 -3.43 2.23
C LYS A 17 -11.30 -4.87 2.32
N LYS A 18 -12.11 -5.83 1.90
CA LYS A 18 -11.70 -7.24 1.82
C LYS A 18 -10.53 -7.45 0.87
N GLU A 19 -10.52 -6.79 -0.28
CA GLU A 19 -9.44 -6.90 -1.25
C GLU A 19 -8.12 -6.32 -0.70
N VAL A 20 -8.16 -5.16 -0.04
CA VAL A 20 -6.97 -4.58 0.60
C VAL A 20 -6.45 -5.49 1.72
N GLN A 21 -7.34 -6.00 2.58
CA GLN A 21 -6.97 -6.94 3.63
C GLN A 21 -6.32 -8.22 3.05
N ARG A 22 -6.86 -8.75 1.94
CA ARG A 22 -6.29 -9.89 1.24
C ARG A 22 -4.88 -9.59 0.73
N ARG A 23 -4.68 -8.43 0.08
CA ARG A 23 -3.37 -8.01 -0.44
C ARG A 23 -2.35 -7.78 0.68
N CYS A 24 -2.75 -7.17 1.77
CA CYS A 24 -1.89 -7.02 2.94
C CYS A 24 -1.48 -8.38 3.52
N ALA A 25 -2.42 -9.32 3.64
CA ALA A 25 -2.12 -10.67 4.12
C ALA A 25 -1.18 -11.44 3.16
N GLU A 26 -1.35 -11.29 1.85
CA GLU A 26 -0.45 -11.88 0.85
C GLU A 26 0.96 -11.28 0.94
N ALA A 27 1.06 -9.96 1.12
CA ALA A 27 2.34 -9.27 1.33
C ALA A 27 3.03 -9.76 2.61
N ASP A 28 2.31 -9.91 3.72
CA ASP A 28 2.85 -10.44 4.98
C ASP A 28 3.39 -11.87 4.80
N GLN A 29 2.66 -12.74 4.13
CA GLN A 29 3.13 -14.10 3.83
C GLN A 29 4.38 -14.10 2.96
N GLN A 30 4.45 -13.19 1.99
CA GLN A 30 5.63 -13.05 1.14
C GLN A 30 6.84 -12.56 1.93
N ILE A 31 6.67 -11.56 2.79
CA ILE A 31 7.71 -11.04 3.67
C ILE A 31 8.23 -12.14 4.59
N GLU A 32 7.33 -12.89 5.24
CA GLU A 32 7.72 -14.00 6.12
C GLU A 32 8.54 -15.07 5.39
N ARG A 33 8.12 -15.44 4.17
CA ARG A 33 8.87 -16.38 3.33
C ARG A 33 10.26 -15.87 2.99
N LEU A 34 10.36 -14.60 2.57
CA LEU A 34 11.64 -13.97 2.24
C LEU A 34 12.57 -13.83 3.46
N GLN A 35 12.01 -13.57 4.64
CA GLN A 35 12.78 -13.53 5.90
C GLN A 35 13.35 -14.92 6.25
N LYS A 36 12.59 -16.00 6.05
CA LYS A 36 13.08 -17.37 6.21
C LYS A 36 14.20 -17.71 5.21
N GLU A 37 14.04 -17.28 3.97
CA GLU A 37 15.06 -17.44 2.93
C GLU A 37 16.35 -16.67 3.29
N LEU A 38 16.22 -15.43 3.75
CA LEU A 38 17.34 -14.61 4.21
C LEU A 38 18.09 -15.27 5.38
N ALA A 39 17.36 -15.79 6.36
CA ALA A 39 17.95 -16.51 7.49
C ALA A 39 18.73 -17.76 7.04
N ALA A 40 18.21 -18.48 6.04
CA ALA A 40 18.93 -19.64 5.45
C ALA A 40 20.22 -19.21 4.76
N VAL A 41 20.18 -18.14 3.96
CA VAL A 41 21.39 -17.58 3.29
C VAL A 41 22.44 -17.16 4.31
N GLN A 42 22.03 -16.49 5.38
CA GLN A 42 22.95 -16.09 6.47
C GLN A 42 23.57 -17.29 7.19
N LYS A 43 22.80 -18.35 7.41
CA LYS A 43 23.29 -19.60 7.99
C LYS A 43 24.34 -20.25 7.07
N TYR A 44 24.08 -20.33 5.76
CA TYR A 44 25.05 -20.89 4.81
C TYR A 44 26.30 -20.02 4.69
N LYS A 45 26.15 -18.69 4.68
CA LYS A 45 27.30 -17.76 4.69
C LYS A 45 28.21 -18.00 5.91
N LYS A 46 27.62 -18.18 7.08
CA LYS A 46 28.36 -18.51 8.29
C LYS A 46 29.07 -19.86 8.17
N LYS A 47 28.38 -20.89 7.70
CA LYS A 47 28.93 -22.23 7.50
C LYS A 47 30.09 -22.26 6.50
N THR A 48 29.99 -21.47 5.45
CA THR A 48 31.07 -21.32 4.45
C THR A 48 32.32 -20.71 5.07
N TYR A 49 32.16 -19.72 5.95
CA TYR A 49 33.28 -19.16 6.71
C TYR A 49 33.92 -20.18 7.64
N GLU A 50 33.11 -20.95 8.39
CA GLU A 50 33.59 -22.03 9.27
C GLU A 50 34.39 -23.07 8.46
N ASN A 51 33.87 -23.54 7.34
CA ASN A 51 34.55 -24.48 6.44
C ASN A 51 35.88 -23.94 5.90
N TYR A 52 35.97 -22.65 5.62
CA TYR A 52 37.24 -22.02 5.23
C TYR A 52 38.24 -22.00 6.37
N VAL A 53 37.80 -21.65 7.58
CA VAL A 53 38.67 -21.64 8.79
C VAL A 53 39.17 -23.05 9.09
N ASP A 54 38.31 -24.06 8.95
CA ASP A 54 38.65 -25.48 9.19
C ASP A 54 39.51 -26.10 8.04
N GLY A 55 39.80 -25.34 6.99
CA GLY A 55 40.63 -25.82 5.86
C GLY A 55 39.89 -26.76 4.91
N VAL A 56 38.56 -26.85 4.99
CA VAL A 56 37.70 -27.63 4.07
C VAL A 56 37.56 -26.94 2.70
N LEU A 57 37.52 -25.60 2.72
CA LEU A 57 37.51 -24.77 1.51
C LEU A 57 38.81 -24.01 1.37
N ASP A 58 39.26 -23.88 0.15
CA ASP A 58 40.38 -22.97 -0.14
C ASP A 58 39.93 -21.50 -0.21
N LYS A 59 40.87 -20.59 -0.34
CA LYS A 59 40.56 -19.16 -0.34
C LYS A 59 39.72 -18.74 -1.57
N GLU A 60 39.97 -19.33 -2.73
CA GLU A 60 39.26 -19.00 -3.97
C GLU A 60 37.83 -19.48 -3.92
N GLU A 61 37.59 -20.72 -3.47
CA GLU A 61 36.27 -21.28 -3.24
C GLU A 61 35.50 -20.46 -2.22
N TYR A 62 36.10 -20.10 -1.08
CA TYR A 62 35.51 -19.27 -0.06
C TYR A 62 35.05 -17.91 -0.60
N LEU A 63 35.90 -17.22 -1.35
CA LEU A 63 35.59 -15.90 -1.91
C LEU A 63 34.47 -15.98 -2.95
N SER A 64 34.41 -17.05 -3.73
CA SER A 64 33.34 -17.29 -4.69
C SER A 64 31.98 -17.46 -3.99
N TYR A 65 31.91 -18.36 -3.01
CA TYR A 65 30.67 -18.55 -2.23
C TYR A 65 30.26 -17.31 -1.44
N LYS A 66 31.24 -16.60 -0.88
CA LYS A 66 30.98 -15.34 -0.16
C LYS A 66 30.32 -14.32 -1.07
N ALA A 67 30.83 -14.11 -2.27
CA ALA A 67 30.27 -13.16 -3.23
C ALA A 67 28.85 -13.55 -3.66
N GLU A 68 28.59 -14.84 -3.85
CA GLU A 68 27.27 -15.35 -4.20
C GLU A 68 26.26 -15.11 -3.07
N TYR A 69 26.59 -15.45 -1.83
CA TYR A 69 25.70 -15.23 -0.70
C TYR A 69 25.48 -13.75 -0.37
N GLU A 70 26.49 -12.90 -0.59
CA GLU A 70 26.32 -11.45 -0.44
C GLU A 70 25.37 -10.86 -1.47
N LYS A 71 25.40 -11.37 -2.69
CA LYS A 71 24.43 -11.00 -3.73
C LYS A 71 23.03 -11.46 -3.37
N GLN A 72 22.87 -12.73 -2.95
CA GLN A 72 21.57 -13.27 -2.53
C GLN A 72 20.97 -12.50 -1.34
N ASP A 73 21.77 -12.19 -0.32
CA ASP A 73 21.36 -11.38 0.85
C ASP A 73 20.83 -10.02 0.39
N LYS A 74 21.57 -9.33 -0.45
CA LYS A 74 21.17 -8.03 -0.99
C LYS A 74 19.87 -8.10 -1.80
N ASP A 75 19.75 -9.09 -2.68
CA ASP A 75 18.58 -9.26 -3.54
C ASP A 75 17.31 -9.60 -2.72
N ILE A 76 17.43 -10.45 -1.69
CA ILE A 76 16.33 -10.79 -0.81
C ILE A 76 15.90 -9.59 0.03
N ARG A 77 16.84 -8.81 0.57
CA ARG A 77 16.52 -7.59 1.34
C ARG A 77 15.79 -6.56 0.48
N ALA A 78 16.21 -6.39 -0.78
CA ALA A 78 15.53 -5.49 -1.72
C ALA A 78 14.08 -5.94 -1.99
N LYS A 79 13.84 -7.26 -2.12
CA LYS A 79 12.49 -7.81 -2.27
C LYS A 79 11.62 -7.61 -1.02
N ILE A 80 12.18 -7.78 0.18
CA ILE A 80 11.48 -7.50 1.43
C ILE A 80 11.07 -6.03 1.49
N GLN A 81 12.00 -5.12 1.24
CA GLN A 81 11.73 -3.69 1.25
C GLN A 81 10.63 -3.30 0.26
N LEU A 82 10.63 -3.87 -0.93
CA LEU A 82 9.59 -3.62 -1.92
C LEU A 82 8.22 -4.11 -1.44
N ALA A 83 8.15 -5.32 -0.88
CA ALA A 83 6.91 -5.88 -0.35
C ALA A 83 6.37 -5.07 0.85
N GLU A 84 7.25 -4.55 1.71
CA GLU A 84 6.88 -3.64 2.81
C GLU A 84 6.31 -2.32 2.28
N GLN A 85 6.95 -1.72 1.29
CA GLN A 85 6.47 -0.48 0.65
C GLN A 85 5.10 -0.67 -0.02
N GLU A 86 4.90 -1.80 -0.70
CA GLU A 86 3.59 -2.13 -1.29
C GLU A 86 2.52 -2.27 -0.21
N LYS A 87 2.82 -2.95 0.89
CA LYS A 87 1.90 -3.10 2.02
C LYS A 87 1.53 -1.75 2.63
N ASP A 88 2.51 -0.88 2.88
CA ASP A 88 2.29 0.45 3.44
C ASP A 88 1.41 1.30 2.52
N SER A 89 1.62 1.25 1.21
CA SER A 89 0.80 1.98 0.25
C SER A 89 -0.67 1.53 0.25
N PHE A 90 -0.93 0.24 0.47
CA PHE A 90 -2.31 -0.27 0.62
C PHE A 90 -2.95 0.23 1.92
N GLY A 91 -2.21 0.28 3.03
CA GLY A 91 -2.67 0.79 4.31
C GLY A 91 -3.04 2.27 4.26
N GLU A 92 -2.20 3.11 3.66
CA GLU A 92 -2.46 4.55 3.47
C GLU A 92 -3.70 4.80 2.60
N ALA A 93 -3.86 4.01 1.52
CA ALA A 93 -5.02 4.10 0.65
C ALA A 93 -6.32 3.71 1.38
N GLU A 94 -6.28 2.71 2.26
CA GLU A 94 -7.44 2.29 3.06
C GLU A 94 -7.83 3.36 4.08
N GLU A 95 -6.86 3.91 4.82
CA GLU A 95 -7.11 4.97 5.80
C GLU A 95 -7.70 6.24 5.15
N SER A 96 -7.16 6.65 4.01
CA SER A 96 -7.68 7.78 3.24
C SER A 96 -9.12 7.55 2.79
N TYR A 97 -9.44 6.32 2.39
CA TYR A 97 -10.77 5.95 1.94
C TYR A 97 -11.79 5.86 3.08
N GLU A 98 -11.41 5.29 4.23
CA GLU A 98 -12.26 5.24 5.43
C GLU A 98 -12.62 6.66 5.89
N ASN A 99 -11.65 7.57 5.93
CA ASN A 99 -11.86 8.98 6.26
C ASN A 99 -12.82 9.65 5.28
N TRP A 100 -12.68 9.38 3.97
CA TRP A 100 -13.60 9.93 2.96
C TRP A 100 -15.03 9.43 3.14
N ILE A 101 -15.22 8.12 3.40
CA ILE A 101 -16.56 7.54 3.62
C ILE A 101 -17.22 8.07 4.88
N GLU A 102 -16.49 8.16 5.98
CA GLU A 102 -17.04 8.70 7.22
C GLU A 102 -17.57 10.11 6.98
N LYS A 103 -16.83 10.94 6.26
CA LYS A 103 -17.26 12.27 5.88
C LYS A 103 -18.45 12.25 4.91
N PHE A 104 -18.44 11.36 3.93
CA PHE A 104 -19.55 11.21 2.98
C PHE A 104 -20.85 10.77 3.68
N ILE A 105 -20.80 9.80 4.60
CA ILE A 105 -21.95 9.36 5.36
C ILE A 105 -22.45 10.50 6.27
N LYS A 106 -21.54 11.21 6.94
CA LYS A 106 -21.89 12.34 7.82
C LYS A 106 -22.58 13.46 7.07
N TYR A 107 -22.16 13.76 5.85
CA TYR A 107 -22.64 14.92 5.08
C TYR A 107 -23.53 14.59 3.89
N GLY A 108 -23.56 13.33 3.44
CA GLY A 108 -24.34 12.91 2.27
C GLY A 108 -25.86 12.95 2.45
N THR A 109 -26.35 13.12 3.68
CA THR A 109 -27.79 13.24 4.00
C THR A 109 -28.24 14.67 4.26
N LEU A 110 -27.36 15.66 4.10
CA LEU A 110 -27.67 17.06 4.38
C LEU A 110 -28.44 17.69 3.22
N SER A 111 -29.56 18.33 3.57
CA SER A 111 -30.40 19.08 2.62
C SER A 111 -29.87 20.49 2.35
N GLU A 112 -28.94 20.99 3.15
CA GLU A 112 -28.39 22.34 3.05
C GLU A 112 -26.85 22.32 3.19
N VAL A 113 -26.18 23.11 2.34
CA VAL A 113 -24.73 23.30 2.39
C VAL A 113 -24.41 24.42 3.37
N THR A 114 -23.83 24.05 4.51
CA THR A 114 -23.39 25.03 5.52
C THR A 114 -21.93 25.44 5.30
N ARG A 115 -21.54 26.59 5.88
CA ARG A 115 -20.13 27.05 5.83
C ARG A 115 -19.17 26.05 6.47
N GLU A 116 -19.61 25.34 7.51
CA GLU A 116 -18.82 24.34 8.20
C GLU A 116 -18.51 23.16 7.25
N ILE A 117 -19.50 22.67 6.50
CA ILE A 117 -19.34 21.61 5.51
C ILE A 117 -18.38 22.03 4.41
N VAL A 118 -18.53 23.25 3.89
CA VAL A 118 -17.62 23.77 2.86
C VAL A 118 -16.17 23.84 3.38
N THR A 119 -15.99 24.33 4.60
CA THR A 119 -14.66 24.45 5.20
C THR A 119 -14.01 23.09 5.51
N GLU A 120 -14.82 22.10 5.88
CA GLU A 120 -14.32 20.77 6.22
C GLU A 120 -14.03 19.91 4.98
N LEU A 121 -14.86 19.99 3.93
CA LEU A 121 -14.76 19.11 2.76
C LEU A 121 -14.00 19.71 1.58
N ILE A 122 -14.02 21.03 1.40
CA ILE A 122 -13.48 21.70 0.22
C ILE A 122 -12.11 22.28 0.52
N GLU A 123 -11.12 21.92 -0.29
CA GLU A 123 -9.79 22.47 -0.24
C GLU A 123 -9.75 23.83 -0.95
N LYS A 124 -10.27 23.87 -2.18
CA LYS A 124 -10.34 25.09 -2.97
C LYS A 124 -11.45 25.01 -4.01
N ILE A 125 -11.94 26.19 -4.38
CA ILE A 125 -12.87 26.38 -5.51
C ILE A 125 -12.16 27.23 -6.53
N VAL A 126 -12.07 26.75 -7.77
CA VAL A 126 -11.46 27.46 -8.88
C VAL A 126 -12.58 27.90 -9.83
N VAL A 127 -12.65 29.19 -10.09
CA VAL A 127 -13.57 29.76 -11.08
C VAL A 127 -12.77 30.03 -12.35
N ASN A 128 -13.10 29.36 -13.42
CA ASN A 128 -12.42 29.48 -14.70
C ASN A 128 -12.97 30.69 -15.52
N GLY A 129 -12.22 31.13 -16.50
CA GLY A 129 -12.59 32.28 -17.34
C GLY A 129 -13.84 32.04 -18.21
N ASP A 130 -14.21 30.78 -18.47
CA ASP A 130 -15.44 30.34 -19.16
C ASP A 130 -16.66 30.26 -18.22
N LYS A 131 -16.50 30.69 -16.96
CA LYS A 131 -17.49 30.59 -15.86
C LYS A 131 -17.77 29.17 -15.36
N SER A 132 -16.96 28.17 -15.73
CA SER A 132 -17.01 26.87 -15.10
C SER A 132 -16.38 26.94 -13.69
N ILE A 133 -16.84 26.07 -12.79
CA ILE A 133 -16.37 26.00 -11.40
C ILE A 133 -15.82 24.59 -11.17
N ASP A 134 -14.54 24.55 -10.77
CA ASP A 134 -13.91 23.32 -10.32
C ASP A 134 -13.82 23.33 -8.79
N ILE A 135 -14.32 22.27 -8.16
CA ILE A 135 -14.27 22.09 -6.72
C ILE A 135 -13.26 21.00 -6.40
N VAL A 136 -12.22 21.37 -5.64
CA VAL A 136 -11.23 20.42 -5.14
C VAL A 136 -11.59 20.08 -3.71
N PHE A 137 -11.84 18.81 -3.45
CA PHE A 137 -12.14 18.31 -2.12
C PHE A 137 -10.84 17.93 -1.38
N LYS A 138 -10.80 18.16 -0.06
CA LYS A 138 -9.69 17.76 0.81
C LYS A 138 -9.48 16.24 0.87
N TYR A 139 -10.59 15.51 0.69
CA TYR A 139 -10.62 14.05 0.70
C TYR A 139 -10.94 13.59 -0.72
N GLN A 140 -9.92 13.19 -1.46
CA GLN A 140 -10.10 12.59 -2.78
C GLN A 140 -10.23 11.09 -2.61
N SER A 141 -11.12 10.49 -3.38
CA SER A 141 -11.12 9.02 -3.49
C SER A 141 -9.71 8.58 -3.93
N PRO A 142 -9.04 7.69 -3.21
CA PRO A 142 -7.72 7.19 -3.60
C PRO A 142 -7.77 6.38 -4.90
N TYR A 143 -8.95 6.17 -5.45
CA TYR A 143 -9.16 5.47 -6.70
C TYR A 143 -9.64 6.44 -7.78
N PRO A 144 -9.06 6.39 -9.00
CA PRO A 144 -9.50 7.23 -10.09
C PRO A 144 -10.99 6.92 -10.41
N VAL A 145 -11.83 7.90 -10.22
CA VAL A 145 -13.20 7.85 -10.73
C VAL A 145 -13.08 7.93 -12.25
N GLU A 146 -13.47 6.88 -12.97
CA GLU A 146 -13.64 6.99 -14.42
C GLU A 146 -14.61 8.14 -14.68
N LYS A 147 -14.13 9.17 -15.35
CA LYS A 147 -14.96 10.28 -15.79
C LYS A 147 -16.02 9.69 -16.72
N GLN A 148 -17.22 9.52 -16.19
CA GLN A 148 -18.36 9.31 -17.06
C GLN A 148 -18.53 10.62 -17.85
N ALA A 149 -18.17 10.58 -19.13
CA ALA A 149 -18.50 11.63 -20.08
C ALA A 149 -20.02 11.70 -20.16
N VAL A 150 -20.56 12.87 -19.85
CA VAL A 150 -21.95 13.24 -20.10
C VAL A 150 -22.09 13.59 -21.58
#